data_0ac55bdcfe113e25cbd49c1322320639
#
_entry.id   0ac55bdcfe113e25cbd49c1322320639
#
_cell.length_a   1.000
_cell.length_b   1.000
_cell.length_c   1.000
_cell.angle_alpha   90.00
_cell.angle_beta   90.00
_cell.angle_gamma   90.00
#
_symmetry.space_group_name_H-M   'P 1'
#
loop_
_entity.id
_entity.type
_entity.pdbx_description
1 polymer ?
#
loop_
_entity_poly.entity_id
_entity_poly.type
_entity_poly.pdbx_seq_one_letter_code
_entity_poly.pdbx_strand_id
1 'polypeptide(L)'
;MAFKHGIFGSTDESGVRPMLMADTSFAVVVGTAPDADPSVFPAKKPVLIAGNPHKLAKLDMAGNKAGSLPNFMASVYDQKRCSICVIRVEEGADEAETIANIIGGVDPATGEKQGIEAILDVQAITGKRPRLLTVAGYSHKQAVLTALLPIATRLRCKVFADCPGSTYEEAVAYRQLWGDRRLELFWPRIRNKFDELVPMSAFALGVEIQKDQDPNYGYSASISNTRINGALGTEFTIDYADGDTNCLSHLLNENQITTVIMDQGLRMWGNLSCSDDPKWQFNSHVRVNDMVLDMITIGLKWARDRKILRTFVEDVVESVQNGLDGEVRAGHMYGAKAWADPDLNPPESIIAGNFYLDYDFTPPGIAQAIHVTSHFTNDYADVIFK
;
A
#
# COMPACT_ATOMS: atom_id res chain seq x y z
N MET A 1 -59.23 8.68 8.60
CA MET A 1 -57.88 8.94 8.02
C MET A 1 -57.94 10.29 7.32
N ALA A 2 -57.03 11.17 7.64
CA ALA A 2 -56.95 12.46 6.92
C ALA A 2 -56.36 12.20 5.51
N PHE A 3 -57.02 12.79 4.48
CA PHE A 3 -56.51 12.70 3.12
C PHE A 3 -55.14 13.43 3.03
N LYS A 4 -54.11 12.73 2.50
CA LYS A 4 -52.80 13.28 2.29
C LYS A 4 -52.47 13.20 0.80
N HIS A 5 -52.12 14.34 0.20
CA HIS A 5 -51.66 14.43 -1.20
C HIS A 5 -50.33 15.17 -1.25
N GLY A 6 -49.25 14.47 -1.70
CA GLY A 6 -47.91 15.04 -1.78
C GLY A 6 -46.81 14.06 -1.29
N ILE A 7 -45.56 14.49 -1.35
CA ILE A 7 -44.41 13.74 -0.83
C ILE A 7 -44.24 14.12 0.63
N PHE A 8 -44.31 13.14 1.51
CA PHE A 8 -44.11 13.32 2.95
C PHE A 8 -42.77 12.71 3.32
N GLY A 9 -41.79 13.57 3.61
CA GLY A 9 -40.48 13.12 4.10
C GLY A 9 -40.54 12.95 5.63
N SER A 10 -40.00 11.86 6.13
CA SER A 10 -39.67 11.68 7.54
C SER A 10 -38.16 11.40 7.64
N THR A 11 -37.52 11.96 8.65
CA THR A 11 -36.13 11.61 8.96
C THR A 11 -36.16 10.47 9.95
N ASP A 12 -35.65 9.31 9.54
CA ASP A 12 -35.41 8.20 10.44
C ASP A 12 -33.96 8.28 10.91
N GLU A 13 -33.73 8.51 12.19
CA GLU A 13 -32.42 8.58 12.82
C GLU A 13 -31.96 7.21 13.36
N SER A 14 -32.80 6.18 13.25
CA SER A 14 -32.53 4.82 13.71
C SER A 14 -31.82 3.94 12.66
N GLY A 15 -31.46 4.49 11.50
CA GLY A 15 -30.85 3.75 10.40
C GLY A 15 -29.40 3.36 10.65
N VAL A 16 -29.00 2.24 10.01
CA VAL A 16 -27.62 1.76 9.94
C VAL A 16 -26.69 2.86 9.43
N ARG A 17 -25.64 3.13 10.18
CA ARG A 17 -24.68 4.18 9.82
C ARG A 17 -23.72 3.68 8.76
N PRO A 18 -23.56 4.41 7.63
CA PRO A 18 -22.68 3.98 6.56
C PRO A 18 -21.23 3.93 7.07
N MET A 19 -20.55 2.83 6.81
CA MET A 19 -19.12 2.70 6.98
C MET A 19 -18.42 3.17 5.71
N LEU A 20 -17.59 4.21 5.82
CA LEU A 20 -16.85 4.76 4.69
C LEU A 20 -15.42 4.25 4.72
N MET A 21 -14.91 3.84 3.55
CA MET A 21 -13.52 3.51 3.38
C MET A 21 -12.66 4.78 3.50
N ALA A 22 -11.56 4.68 4.25
CA ALA A 22 -10.59 5.75 4.35
C ALA A 22 -9.79 5.90 3.05
N ASP A 23 -9.05 7.01 2.91
CA ASP A 23 -8.08 7.20 1.81
C ASP A 23 -7.02 6.09 1.86
N THR A 24 -6.99 5.23 0.84
CA THR A 24 -6.11 4.06 0.75
C THR A 24 -4.77 4.38 0.11
N SER A 25 -4.68 5.51 -0.60
CA SER A 25 -3.53 5.92 -1.42
C SER A 25 -2.53 6.83 -0.71
N PHE A 26 -2.79 7.20 0.56
CA PHE A 26 -1.95 8.17 1.25
C PHE A 26 -0.60 7.57 1.66
N ALA A 27 0.46 8.07 1.02
CA ALA A 27 1.82 7.59 1.20
C ALA A 27 2.67 8.52 2.07
N VAL A 28 3.68 7.94 2.73
CA VAL A 28 4.75 8.67 3.42
C VAL A 28 6.10 8.20 2.88
N VAL A 29 6.93 9.15 2.50
CA VAL A 29 8.28 8.93 1.99
C VAL A 29 9.27 9.64 2.91
N VAL A 30 10.22 8.89 3.47
CA VAL A 30 11.33 9.41 4.26
C VAL A 30 12.58 9.45 3.39
N GLY A 31 13.38 10.48 3.48
CA GLY A 31 14.65 10.54 2.72
C GLY A 31 15.38 11.87 2.86
N THR A 32 16.46 12.01 2.11
CA THR A 32 17.35 13.17 2.16
C THR A 32 17.11 14.13 1.00
N ALA A 33 17.24 15.41 1.25
CA ALA A 33 17.20 16.47 0.25
C ALA A 33 18.00 17.67 0.80
N PRO A 34 19.32 17.70 0.61
CA PRO A 34 20.17 18.76 1.17
C PRO A 34 19.84 20.13 0.62
N ASP A 35 19.46 20.21 -0.66
CA ASP A 35 19.14 21.47 -1.35
C ASP A 35 17.65 21.85 -1.26
N ALA A 36 16.88 21.22 -0.37
CA ALA A 36 15.50 21.59 -0.17
C ALA A 36 15.34 22.96 0.53
N ASP A 37 14.30 23.70 0.16
CA ASP A 37 13.90 24.93 0.84
C ASP A 37 13.52 24.60 2.31
N PRO A 38 14.29 24.99 3.32
CA PRO A 38 14.04 24.61 4.71
C PRO A 38 12.79 25.27 5.30
N SER A 39 12.29 26.34 4.68
CA SER A 39 11.04 26.99 5.09
C SER A 39 9.81 26.16 4.69
N VAL A 40 9.94 25.36 3.63
CA VAL A 40 8.86 24.50 3.09
C VAL A 40 9.03 23.05 3.55
N PHE A 41 10.26 22.58 3.60
CA PHE A 41 10.64 21.24 4.04
C PHE A 41 11.62 21.32 5.22
N PRO A 42 11.14 21.72 6.41
CA PRO A 42 11.98 21.67 7.61
C PRO A 42 12.46 20.23 7.85
N ALA A 43 13.69 20.09 8.34
CA ALA A 43 14.22 18.78 8.67
C ALA A 43 13.37 18.10 9.76
N LYS A 44 13.24 16.77 9.66
CA LYS A 44 12.62 15.89 10.68
C LYS A 44 11.12 16.08 10.88
N LYS A 45 10.45 16.94 10.12
CA LYS A 45 9.00 17.20 10.25
C LYS A 45 8.22 16.69 9.04
N PRO A 46 7.08 16.04 9.26
CA PRO A 46 6.18 15.62 8.18
C PRO A 46 5.64 16.83 7.41
N VAL A 47 5.76 16.82 6.10
CA VAL A 47 5.27 17.87 5.20
C VAL A 47 4.35 17.27 4.14
N LEU A 48 3.09 17.72 4.11
CA LEU A 48 2.12 17.29 3.10
C LEU A 48 2.37 18.00 1.76
N ILE A 49 2.56 17.23 0.69
CA ILE A 49 2.55 17.68 -0.69
C ILE A 49 1.22 17.27 -1.32
N ALA A 50 0.27 18.17 -1.38
CA ALA A 50 -1.08 17.90 -1.85
C ALA A 50 -1.17 17.89 -3.40
N GLY A 51 -0.34 17.09 -4.08
CA GLY A 51 -0.31 17.02 -5.53
C GLY A 51 0.26 18.27 -6.22
N ASN A 52 0.84 19.21 -5.47
CA ASN A 52 1.36 20.48 -5.98
C ASN A 52 2.80 20.33 -6.51
N PRO A 53 3.02 20.40 -7.84
CA PRO A 53 4.36 20.27 -8.43
C PRO A 53 5.30 21.44 -8.07
N HIS A 54 4.79 22.65 -7.81
CA HIS A 54 5.62 23.77 -7.38
C HIS A 54 6.14 23.56 -5.97
N LYS A 55 5.34 22.92 -5.09
CA LYS A 55 5.82 22.56 -3.76
C LYS A 55 6.85 21.44 -3.85
N LEU A 56 6.63 20.45 -4.73
CA LEU A 56 7.57 19.37 -4.96
C LEU A 56 8.94 19.89 -5.46
N ALA A 57 8.94 20.86 -6.38
CA ALA A 57 10.17 21.46 -6.92
C ALA A 57 11.05 22.11 -5.83
N LYS A 58 10.47 22.47 -4.68
CA LYS A 58 11.23 23.03 -3.55
C LYS A 58 12.02 21.97 -2.75
N LEU A 59 11.97 20.70 -3.14
CA LEU A 59 12.91 19.68 -2.65
C LEU A 59 14.30 19.80 -3.26
N ASP A 60 14.44 20.57 -4.35
CA ASP A 60 15.70 20.74 -5.08
C ASP A 60 15.81 22.18 -5.61
N MET A 61 16.25 23.09 -4.76
CA MET A 61 16.40 24.51 -5.11
C MET A 61 17.63 24.76 -5.99
N ALA A 62 18.62 23.88 -5.94
CA ALA A 62 19.84 23.99 -6.76
C ALA A 62 19.67 23.37 -8.16
N GLY A 63 18.66 22.51 -8.38
CA GLY A 63 18.40 21.83 -9.64
C GLY A 63 19.40 20.71 -9.96
N ASN A 64 20.17 20.25 -8.98
CA ASN A 64 21.20 19.22 -9.11
C ASN A 64 20.70 17.83 -8.66
N LYS A 65 19.48 17.74 -8.14
CA LYS A 65 18.81 16.53 -7.64
C LYS A 65 19.58 15.83 -6.51
N ALA A 66 20.31 16.62 -5.69
CA ALA A 66 21.04 16.08 -4.56
C ALA A 66 20.12 15.44 -3.52
N GLY A 67 20.61 14.37 -2.91
CA GLY A 67 19.84 13.57 -1.97
C GLY A 67 18.97 12.50 -2.63
N SER A 68 18.20 11.80 -1.82
CA SER A 68 17.40 10.66 -2.28
C SER A 68 15.96 11.03 -2.69
N LEU A 69 15.40 12.10 -2.12
CA LEU A 69 14.00 12.50 -2.35
C LEU A 69 13.73 13.10 -3.73
N PRO A 70 14.54 13.99 -4.34
CA PRO A 70 14.16 14.69 -5.55
C PRO A 70 13.83 13.74 -6.71
N ASN A 71 14.75 12.85 -7.07
CA ASN A 71 14.53 11.87 -8.15
C ASN A 71 13.46 10.83 -7.81
N PHE A 72 13.42 10.39 -6.56
CA PHE A 72 12.41 9.45 -6.10
C PHE A 72 10.99 10.02 -6.28
N MET A 73 10.76 11.22 -5.77
CA MET A 73 9.45 11.87 -5.84
C MET A 73 9.06 12.28 -7.26
N ALA A 74 10.02 12.63 -8.11
CA ALA A 74 9.78 12.88 -9.53
C ALA A 74 9.24 11.61 -10.23
N SER A 75 9.84 10.43 -9.96
CA SER A 75 9.41 9.15 -10.52
C SER A 75 8.04 8.71 -10.02
N VAL A 76 7.70 8.97 -8.75
CA VAL A 76 6.34 8.79 -8.22
C VAL A 76 5.33 9.65 -9.00
N TYR A 77 5.66 10.94 -9.20
CA TYR A 77 4.76 11.89 -9.88
C TYR A 77 4.66 11.68 -11.38
N ASP A 78 5.61 11.00 -12.01
CA ASP A 78 5.50 10.55 -13.39
C ASP A 78 4.39 9.49 -13.56
N GLN A 79 4.06 8.72 -12.51
CA GLN A 79 2.93 7.79 -12.52
C GLN A 79 1.62 8.52 -12.18
N LYS A 80 1.58 9.20 -11.05
CA LYS A 80 0.37 9.89 -10.58
C LYS A 80 0.72 11.07 -9.68
N ARG A 81 0.18 12.24 -9.99
CA ARG A 81 0.18 13.38 -9.07
C ARG A 81 -0.81 13.11 -7.96
N CYS A 82 -0.34 13.08 -6.72
CA CYS A 82 -1.11 12.63 -5.57
C CYS A 82 -0.72 13.39 -4.31
N SER A 83 -1.52 13.19 -3.26
CA SER A 83 -1.26 13.70 -1.93
C SER A 83 -0.29 12.76 -1.21
N ILE A 84 0.95 13.21 -0.99
CA ILE A 84 2.00 12.45 -0.29
C ILE A 84 2.56 13.30 0.85
N CYS A 85 2.91 12.66 1.95
CA CYS A 85 3.68 13.26 3.02
C CYS A 85 5.16 12.91 2.86
N VAL A 86 6.02 13.92 2.94
CA VAL A 86 7.47 13.76 2.89
C VAL A 86 8.07 14.12 4.25
N ILE A 87 9.00 13.31 4.72
CA ILE A 87 9.80 13.58 5.91
C ILE A 87 11.24 13.72 5.44
N ARG A 88 11.74 14.98 5.38
CA ARG A 88 13.12 15.26 5.03
C ARG A 88 14.02 15.01 6.23
N VAL A 89 15.09 14.27 5.99
CA VAL A 89 16.15 14.00 6.96
C VAL A 89 17.43 14.67 6.48
N GLU A 90 18.26 15.13 7.38
CA GLU A 90 19.57 15.68 7.06
C GLU A 90 20.57 14.57 6.74
N GLU A 91 21.41 14.80 5.75
CA GLU A 91 22.54 13.92 5.47
C GLU A 91 23.58 14.06 6.58
N GLY A 92 24.16 12.94 6.99
CA GLY A 92 25.29 12.90 7.90
C GLY A 92 26.62 13.12 7.19
N ALA A 93 27.69 13.13 7.93
CA ALA A 93 29.04 13.22 7.38
C ALA A 93 29.43 11.98 6.55
N ASP A 94 28.79 10.87 6.83
CA ASP A 94 28.94 9.61 6.10
C ASP A 94 27.59 8.86 5.95
N GLU A 95 27.62 7.71 5.25
CA GLU A 95 26.44 6.89 5.04
C GLU A 95 25.87 6.34 6.36
N ALA A 96 26.72 5.98 7.30
CA ALA A 96 26.29 5.41 8.58
C ALA A 96 25.54 6.44 9.42
N GLU A 97 26.01 7.67 9.46
CA GLU A 97 25.34 8.77 10.14
C GLU A 97 24.02 9.13 9.42
N THR A 98 24.02 9.13 8.08
CA THR A 98 22.79 9.34 7.30
C THR A 98 21.75 8.26 7.62
N ILE A 99 22.13 6.98 7.68
CA ILE A 99 21.25 5.89 8.06
C ILE A 99 20.73 6.09 9.49
N ALA A 100 21.58 6.48 10.43
CA ALA A 100 21.18 6.78 11.80
C ALA A 100 20.15 7.92 11.86
N ASN A 101 20.34 8.99 11.09
CA ASN A 101 19.41 10.09 10.97
C ASN A 101 18.06 9.66 10.33
N ILE A 102 18.08 8.76 9.34
CA ILE A 102 16.89 8.18 8.72
C ILE A 102 16.11 7.32 9.72
N ILE A 103 16.78 6.43 10.44
CA ILE A 103 16.16 5.63 11.49
C ILE A 103 15.57 6.56 12.56
N GLY A 104 16.33 7.57 12.95
CA GLY A 104 15.87 8.58 13.88
C GLY A 104 15.63 8.04 15.29
N GLY A 105 14.56 8.50 15.90
CA GLY A 105 14.16 8.15 17.25
C GLY A 105 13.36 9.26 17.90
N VAL A 106 13.32 9.28 19.22
CA VAL A 106 12.70 10.35 20.03
C VAL A 106 13.80 11.21 20.63
N ASP A 107 13.79 12.50 20.33
CA ASP A 107 14.72 13.46 20.95
C ASP A 107 14.45 13.54 22.45
N PRO A 108 15.40 13.17 23.31
CA PRO A 108 15.19 13.15 24.76
C PRO A 108 14.98 14.54 25.37
N ALA A 109 15.44 15.60 24.69
CA ALA A 109 15.31 16.97 25.20
C ALA A 109 13.96 17.60 24.86
N THR A 110 13.43 17.31 23.66
CA THR A 110 12.20 17.92 23.13
C THR A 110 11.01 16.97 23.10
N GLY A 111 11.25 15.67 23.12
CA GLY A 111 10.23 14.64 22.90
C GLY A 111 9.79 14.53 21.44
N GLU A 112 10.41 15.28 20.52
CA GLU A 112 10.08 15.25 19.08
C GLU A 112 10.58 13.94 18.44
N LYS A 113 9.72 13.30 17.64
CA LYS A 113 10.08 12.14 16.84
C LYS A 113 10.80 12.58 15.56
N GLN A 114 11.80 11.83 15.19
CA GLN A 114 12.69 12.13 14.08
C GLN A 114 12.84 10.92 13.16
N GLY A 115 13.19 11.16 11.88
CA GLY A 115 13.39 10.08 10.91
C GLY A 115 12.13 9.25 10.70
N ILE A 116 12.27 7.93 10.68
CA ILE A 116 11.18 6.96 10.51
C ILE A 116 10.14 7.07 11.65
N GLU A 117 10.56 7.36 12.89
CA GLU A 117 9.65 7.53 14.01
C GLU A 117 8.67 8.70 13.82
N ALA A 118 9.05 9.74 13.08
CA ALA A 118 8.16 10.87 12.78
C ALA A 118 6.94 10.48 11.92
N ILE A 119 6.93 9.28 11.29
CA ILE A 119 5.77 8.73 10.59
C ILE A 119 4.56 8.62 11.53
N LEU A 120 4.78 8.35 12.81
CA LEU A 120 3.72 8.23 13.82
C LEU A 120 2.96 9.54 14.07
N ASP A 121 3.58 10.68 13.77
CA ASP A 121 2.97 12.00 13.95
C ASP A 121 2.24 12.51 12.71
N VAL A 122 2.39 11.82 11.56
CA VAL A 122 1.80 12.23 10.27
C VAL A 122 0.29 12.43 10.38
N GLN A 123 -0.42 11.51 11.03
CA GLN A 123 -1.88 11.63 11.16
C GLN A 123 -2.29 12.83 12.01
N ALA A 124 -1.57 13.14 13.07
CA ALA A 124 -1.85 14.30 13.92
C ALA A 124 -1.61 15.62 13.17
N ILE A 125 -0.58 15.68 12.33
CA ILE A 125 -0.18 16.89 11.60
C ILE A 125 -1.02 17.10 10.32
N THR A 126 -1.30 16.02 9.58
CA THR A 126 -1.93 16.10 8.25
C THR A 126 -3.42 15.79 8.26
N GLY A 127 -3.95 15.22 9.33
CA GLY A 127 -5.31 14.66 9.41
C GLY A 127 -5.51 13.36 8.64
N LYS A 128 -4.47 12.88 7.92
CA LYS A 128 -4.52 11.68 7.09
C LYS A 128 -3.69 10.56 7.69
N ARG A 129 -4.24 9.35 7.69
CA ARG A 129 -3.53 8.16 8.17
C ARG A 129 -2.68 7.56 7.04
N PRO A 130 -1.37 7.29 7.26
CA PRO A 130 -0.52 6.60 6.29
C PRO A 130 -1.06 5.22 5.94
N ARG A 131 -0.85 4.82 4.67
CA ARG A 131 -1.18 3.49 4.13
C ARG A 131 -0.02 2.84 3.40
N LEU A 132 0.82 3.66 2.79
CA LEU A 132 1.95 3.24 1.97
C LEU A 132 3.20 3.91 2.53
N LEU A 133 4.26 3.14 2.77
CA LEU A 133 5.50 3.63 3.37
C LEU A 133 6.69 3.22 2.51
N THR A 134 7.66 4.12 2.41
CA THR A 134 8.97 3.81 1.84
C THR A 134 10.04 4.77 2.37
N VAL A 135 11.30 4.37 2.21
CA VAL A 135 12.46 5.21 2.49
C VAL A 135 13.25 5.39 1.19
N ALA A 136 13.19 6.58 0.64
CA ALA A 136 13.82 6.89 -0.64
C ALA A 136 15.33 6.66 -0.61
N GLY A 137 15.82 5.80 -1.52
CA GLY A 137 17.24 5.52 -1.70
C GLY A 137 17.93 4.70 -0.60
N TYR A 138 17.26 4.43 0.52
CA TYR A 138 17.82 3.69 1.65
C TYR A 138 16.97 2.49 2.07
N SER A 139 15.89 2.19 1.37
CA SER A 139 15.01 1.06 1.68
C SER A 139 15.69 -0.30 1.56
N HIS A 140 16.79 -0.39 0.80
CA HIS A 140 17.61 -1.60 0.67
C HIS A 140 18.52 -1.87 1.89
N LYS A 141 18.63 -0.95 2.82
CA LYS A 141 19.45 -1.12 4.03
C LYS A 141 18.66 -1.88 5.10
N GLN A 142 19.20 -3.03 5.53
CA GLN A 142 18.54 -3.90 6.50
C GLN A 142 18.17 -3.17 7.80
N ALA A 143 19.06 -2.32 8.32
CA ALA A 143 18.78 -1.54 9.54
C ALA A 143 17.57 -0.62 9.38
N VAL A 144 17.42 0.01 8.21
CA VAL A 144 16.31 0.91 7.88
C VAL A 144 14.99 0.13 7.83
N LEU A 145 14.95 -1.03 7.15
CA LEU A 145 13.75 -1.87 7.10
C LEU A 145 13.39 -2.44 8.47
N THR A 146 14.37 -2.87 9.25
CA THR A 146 14.15 -3.35 10.62
C THR A 146 13.48 -2.30 11.50
N ALA A 147 13.80 -1.02 11.30
CA ALA A 147 13.16 0.09 12.01
C ALA A 147 11.77 0.44 11.45
N LEU A 148 11.57 0.28 10.14
CA LEU A 148 10.33 0.68 9.46
C LEU A 148 9.18 -0.32 9.66
N LEU A 149 9.45 -1.64 9.65
CA LEU A 149 8.43 -2.68 9.69
C LEU A 149 7.55 -2.68 10.96
N PRO A 150 8.06 -2.44 12.18
CA PRO A 150 7.22 -2.29 13.37
C PRO A 150 6.22 -1.14 13.26
N ILE A 151 6.64 0.00 12.68
CA ILE A 151 5.77 1.16 12.43
C ILE A 151 4.72 0.83 11.38
N ALA A 152 5.11 0.15 10.29
CA ALA A 152 4.19 -0.31 9.27
C ALA A 152 3.13 -1.27 9.85
N THR A 153 3.53 -2.18 10.71
CA THR A 153 2.61 -3.10 11.40
C THR A 153 1.65 -2.35 12.30
N ARG A 154 2.14 -1.40 13.10
CA ARG A 154 1.33 -0.57 14.00
C ARG A 154 0.29 0.27 13.24
N LEU A 155 0.67 0.82 12.08
CA LEU A 155 -0.18 1.67 11.26
C LEU A 155 -0.98 0.91 10.20
N ARG A 156 -0.73 -0.39 10.02
CA ARG A 156 -1.28 -1.22 8.93
C ARG A 156 -0.95 -0.66 7.55
N CYS A 157 0.33 -0.40 7.33
CA CYS A 157 0.83 0.15 6.07
C CYS A 157 1.56 -0.92 5.25
N LYS A 158 1.45 -0.83 3.92
CA LYS A 158 2.31 -1.56 2.99
C LYS A 158 3.66 -0.84 2.88
N VAL A 159 4.75 -1.60 2.87
CA VAL A 159 6.13 -1.11 2.73
C VAL A 159 6.67 -1.48 1.36
N PHE A 160 7.20 -0.48 0.66
CA PHE A 160 7.91 -0.63 -0.61
C PHE A 160 9.39 -0.51 -0.34
N ALA A 161 10.17 -1.55 -0.67
CA ALA A 161 11.61 -1.53 -0.47
C ALA A 161 12.35 -2.22 -1.61
N ASP A 162 13.60 -1.80 -1.83
CA ASP A 162 14.41 -2.33 -2.90
C ASP A 162 15.38 -3.38 -2.37
N CYS A 163 15.67 -4.40 -3.17
CA CYS A 163 16.77 -5.31 -2.89
C CYS A 163 18.10 -4.63 -3.20
N PRO A 164 19.13 -4.83 -2.37
CA PRO A 164 20.51 -4.49 -2.72
C PRO A 164 21.06 -5.50 -3.73
N GLY A 165 22.25 -5.18 -4.24
CA GLY A 165 23.00 -6.13 -5.04
C GLY A 165 22.87 -5.91 -6.54
N SER A 166 23.81 -6.49 -7.26
CA SER A 166 23.97 -6.42 -8.72
C SER A 166 23.65 -7.74 -9.42
N THR A 167 23.37 -8.79 -8.64
CA THR A 167 23.04 -10.12 -9.16
C THR A 167 21.71 -10.61 -8.61
N TYR A 168 21.11 -11.56 -9.33
CA TYR A 168 19.89 -12.24 -8.91
C TYR A 168 20.07 -12.94 -7.56
N GLU A 169 21.20 -13.64 -7.38
CA GLU A 169 21.50 -14.40 -6.17
C GLU A 169 21.58 -13.50 -4.93
N GLU A 170 22.16 -12.31 -5.07
CA GLU A 170 22.22 -11.31 -3.99
C GLU A 170 20.83 -10.79 -3.63
N ALA A 171 19.98 -10.53 -4.63
CA ALA A 171 18.62 -10.11 -4.42
C ALA A 171 17.77 -11.17 -3.70
N VAL A 172 17.90 -12.44 -4.11
CA VAL A 172 17.23 -13.60 -3.48
C VAL A 172 17.73 -13.81 -2.06
N ALA A 173 19.05 -13.76 -1.84
CA ALA A 173 19.61 -13.86 -0.48
C ALA A 173 19.09 -12.77 0.45
N TYR A 174 18.93 -11.55 -0.06
CA TYR A 174 18.33 -10.46 0.72
C TYR A 174 16.86 -10.70 1.02
N ARG A 175 16.07 -11.20 0.04
CA ARG A 175 14.65 -11.54 0.24
C ARG A 175 14.48 -12.59 1.36
N GLN A 176 15.36 -13.56 1.46
CA GLN A 176 15.29 -14.63 2.46
C GLN A 176 15.45 -14.14 3.91
N LEU A 177 15.91 -12.90 4.12
CA LEU A 177 16.00 -12.29 5.46
C LEU A 177 14.64 -11.83 6.01
N TRP A 178 13.60 -11.82 5.18
CA TRP A 178 12.32 -11.18 5.49
C TRP A 178 11.14 -12.15 5.37
N GLY A 179 10.25 -12.14 6.37
CA GLY A 179 8.99 -12.91 6.37
C GLY A 179 7.75 -12.02 6.59
N ASP A 180 7.86 -10.70 6.41
CA ASP A 180 6.77 -9.78 6.71
C ASP A 180 5.77 -9.65 5.54
N ARG A 181 4.50 -9.90 5.82
CA ARG A 181 3.41 -9.83 4.84
C ARG A 181 3.11 -8.42 4.33
N ARG A 182 3.61 -7.36 4.97
CA ARG A 182 3.43 -5.97 4.53
C ARG A 182 4.57 -5.46 3.69
N LEU A 183 5.66 -6.23 3.57
CA LEU A 183 6.82 -5.87 2.78
C LEU A 183 6.71 -6.44 1.37
N GLU A 184 6.88 -5.57 0.36
CA GLU A 184 7.12 -5.95 -1.03
C GLU A 184 8.51 -5.46 -1.43
N LEU A 185 9.28 -6.35 -2.03
CA LEU A 185 10.65 -6.10 -2.47
C LEU A 185 10.72 -5.96 -3.99
N PHE A 186 11.56 -5.03 -4.44
CA PHE A 186 11.73 -4.63 -5.83
C PHE A 186 13.19 -4.76 -6.28
N TRP A 187 13.41 -5.24 -7.50
CA TRP A 187 14.72 -5.34 -8.12
C TRP A 187 14.58 -5.49 -9.64
N PRO A 188 15.51 -4.91 -10.44
CA PRO A 188 16.62 -4.00 -10.13
C PRO A 188 16.18 -2.53 -10.11
N ARG A 189 17.14 -1.58 -10.04
CA ARG A 189 16.85 -0.15 -10.23
C ARG A 189 16.39 0.14 -11.66
N ILE A 190 15.66 1.24 -11.83
CA ILE A 190 15.12 1.69 -13.12
C ILE A 190 15.87 2.93 -13.58
N ARG A 191 16.19 3.00 -14.89
CA ARG A 191 16.65 4.23 -15.54
C ARG A 191 15.44 5.09 -15.84
N ASN A 192 15.43 6.29 -15.23
CA ASN A 192 14.37 7.25 -15.45
C ASN A 192 14.51 7.95 -16.82
N LYS A 193 13.59 8.85 -17.14
CA LYS A 193 13.59 9.63 -18.40
C LYS A 193 14.82 10.53 -18.59
N PHE A 194 15.67 10.72 -17.58
CA PHE A 194 16.91 11.47 -17.63
C PHE A 194 18.15 10.56 -17.65
N ASP A 195 17.93 9.24 -17.83
CA ASP A 195 18.95 8.19 -17.80
C ASP A 195 19.68 8.03 -16.45
N GLU A 196 19.00 8.42 -15.35
CA GLU A 196 19.50 8.27 -13.99
C GLU A 196 18.90 7.01 -13.34
N LEU A 197 19.71 6.31 -12.56
CA LEU A 197 19.25 5.13 -11.82
C LEU A 197 18.45 5.55 -10.57
N VAL A 198 17.20 5.12 -10.52
CA VAL A 198 16.26 5.38 -9.43
C VAL A 198 15.76 4.06 -8.86
N PRO A 199 15.55 3.96 -7.54
CA PRO A 199 14.94 2.80 -6.91
C PRO A 199 13.60 2.43 -7.57
N MET A 200 13.38 1.14 -7.86
CA MET A 200 12.13 0.67 -8.47
C MET A 200 10.94 0.93 -7.57
N SER A 201 11.12 0.92 -6.25
CA SER A 201 10.09 1.24 -5.26
C SER A 201 9.43 2.61 -5.49
N ALA A 202 10.11 3.57 -6.11
CA ALA A 202 9.53 4.88 -6.47
C ALA A 202 8.42 4.73 -7.53
N PHE A 203 8.71 3.96 -8.59
CA PHE A 203 7.72 3.71 -9.65
C PHE A 203 6.59 2.84 -9.13
N ALA A 204 6.89 1.80 -8.36
CA ALA A 204 5.91 0.92 -7.75
C ALA A 204 4.93 1.67 -6.83
N LEU A 205 5.45 2.55 -5.97
CA LEU A 205 4.62 3.41 -5.11
C LEU A 205 3.68 4.29 -5.93
N GLY A 206 4.19 4.90 -7.01
CA GLY A 206 3.37 5.73 -7.90
C GLY A 206 2.28 4.95 -8.61
N VAL A 207 2.58 3.73 -9.08
CA VAL A 207 1.60 2.83 -9.72
C VAL A 207 0.56 2.35 -8.70
N GLU A 208 0.96 2.02 -7.47
CA GLU A 208 0.02 1.64 -6.42
C GLU A 208 -0.97 2.76 -6.12
N ILE A 209 -0.48 3.99 -5.96
CA ILE A 209 -1.33 5.17 -5.75
C ILE A 209 -2.28 5.39 -6.94
N GLN A 210 -1.79 5.18 -8.17
CA GLN A 210 -2.63 5.27 -9.36
C GLN A 210 -3.77 4.25 -9.34
N LYS A 211 -3.48 2.99 -8.97
CA LYS A 211 -4.49 1.93 -8.85
C LYS A 211 -5.51 2.23 -7.75
N ASP A 212 -5.04 2.65 -6.59
CA ASP A 212 -5.90 2.99 -5.45
C ASP A 212 -6.90 4.10 -5.76
N GLN A 213 -6.49 5.07 -6.60
CA GLN A 213 -7.33 6.20 -6.99
C GLN A 213 -8.18 5.94 -8.22
N ASP A 214 -8.02 4.79 -8.88
CA ASP A 214 -8.81 4.42 -10.04
C ASP A 214 -10.11 3.72 -9.57
N PRO A 215 -11.29 4.26 -9.90
CA PRO A 215 -12.55 3.69 -9.46
C PRO A 215 -12.84 2.28 -9.99
N ASN A 216 -12.12 1.85 -11.04
CA ASN A 216 -12.30 0.51 -11.62
C ASN A 216 -11.43 -0.56 -10.94
N TYR A 217 -10.42 -0.17 -10.17
CA TYR A 217 -9.46 -1.08 -9.56
C TYR A 217 -9.48 -1.02 -8.04
N GLY A 218 -9.20 0.15 -7.46
CA GLY A 218 -9.15 0.33 -6.02
C GLY A 218 -7.95 -0.38 -5.35
N TYR A 219 -7.96 -0.38 -4.04
CA TYR A 219 -6.86 -0.83 -3.19
C TYR A 219 -6.60 -2.36 -3.20
N SER A 220 -7.52 -3.15 -3.73
CA SER A 220 -7.37 -4.61 -3.84
C SER A 220 -6.74 -5.05 -5.17
N ALA A 221 -6.45 -4.10 -6.07
CA ALA A 221 -5.84 -4.40 -7.36
C ALA A 221 -4.34 -4.72 -7.23
N SER A 222 -3.84 -5.49 -8.18
CA SER A 222 -2.40 -5.74 -8.33
C SER A 222 -1.73 -4.65 -9.14
N ILE A 223 -0.50 -4.28 -8.79
CA ILE A 223 0.37 -3.43 -9.60
C ILE A 223 0.99 -4.17 -10.78
N SER A 224 1.02 -5.51 -10.72
CA SER A 224 1.57 -6.35 -11.78
C SER A 224 0.91 -6.06 -13.12
N ASN A 225 1.65 -6.26 -14.21
CA ASN A 225 1.22 -5.99 -15.58
C ASN A 225 0.78 -4.53 -15.84
N THR A 226 1.14 -3.60 -14.97
CA THR A 226 0.81 -2.17 -15.13
C THR A 226 1.99 -1.44 -15.77
N ARG A 227 1.71 -0.72 -16.87
CA ARG A 227 2.72 0.09 -17.55
C ARG A 227 3.23 1.20 -16.64
N ILE A 228 4.56 1.40 -16.65
CA ILE A 228 5.22 2.49 -15.94
C ILE A 228 5.58 3.63 -16.91
N ASN A 229 5.45 4.86 -16.44
CA ASN A 229 5.77 6.06 -17.19
C ASN A 229 7.12 6.63 -16.74
N GLY A 230 7.79 7.35 -17.63
CA GLY A 230 9.05 8.03 -17.27
C GLY A 230 10.24 7.12 -17.05
N ALA A 231 10.16 5.87 -17.53
CA ALA A 231 11.23 4.87 -17.45
C ALA A 231 11.76 4.56 -18.85
N LEU A 232 13.07 4.47 -19.01
CA LEU A 232 13.78 4.13 -20.25
C LEU A 232 14.18 2.63 -20.29
N GLY A 233 14.48 2.06 -19.13
CA GLY A 233 14.94 0.69 -19.00
C GLY A 233 15.26 0.32 -17.55
N THR A 234 15.86 -0.84 -17.36
CA THR A 234 16.35 -1.34 -16.10
C THR A 234 17.88 -1.24 -16.04
N GLU A 235 18.42 -1.26 -14.83
CA GLU A 235 19.89 -1.29 -14.62
C GLU A 235 20.51 -2.55 -15.20
N PHE A 236 19.85 -3.70 -15.02
CA PHE A 236 20.24 -5.00 -15.57
C PHE A 236 19.15 -5.50 -16.49
N THR A 237 19.52 -6.23 -17.52
CA THR A 237 18.57 -6.82 -18.46
C THR A 237 17.74 -7.90 -17.76
N ILE A 238 16.42 -7.78 -17.82
CA ILE A 238 15.46 -8.78 -17.35
C ILE A 238 14.83 -9.42 -18.59
N ASP A 239 15.10 -10.69 -18.82
CA ASP A 239 14.43 -11.45 -19.85
C ASP A 239 13.05 -11.89 -19.40
N TYR A 240 12.15 -11.98 -20.36
CA TYR A 240 10.76 -12.33 -20.15
C TYR A 240 10.21 -13.09 -21.35
N ALA A 241 9.53 -14.19 -21.07
CA ALA A 241 8.72 -14.91 -22.03
C ALA A 241 7.52 -15.52 -21.31
N ASP A 242 6.31 -15.34 -21.87
CA ASP A 242 5.11 -15.92 -21.31
C ASP A 242 5.19 -17.45 -21.25
N GLY A 243 4.95 -18.02 -20.07
CA GLY A 243 4.99 -19.46 -19.84
C GLY A 243 6.37 -20.07 -19.71
N ASP A 244 7.45 -19.29 -19.82
CA ASP A 244 8.81 -19.78 -19.58
C ASP A 244 9.17 -19.59 -18.10
N THR A 245 9.35 -20.72 -17.39
CA THR A 245 9.75 -20.73 -15.98
C THR A 245 11.25 -20.53 -15.75
N ASN A 246 12.06 -20.49 -16.82
CA ASN A 246 13.51 -20.32 -16.71
C ASN A 246 13.96 -18.87 -16.94
N CYS A 247 13.06 -17.96 -17.35
CA CYS A 247 13.42 -16.57 -17.51
C CYS A 247 13.61 -15.86 -16.14
N LEU A 248 14.49 -14.86 -16.11
CA LEU A 248 14.85 -14.16 -14.87
C LEU A 248 13.65 -13.50 -14.20
N SER A 249 12.72 -12.95 -15.00
CA SER A 249 11.48 -12.37 -14.48
C SER A 249 10.61 -13.37 -13.71
N HIS A 250 10.55 -14.64 -14.15
CA HIS A 250 9.84 -15.71 -13.44
C HIS A 250 10.59 -16.09 -12.16
N LEU A 251 11.90 -16.31 -12.24
CA LEU A 251 12.72 -16.70 -11.09
C LEU A 251 12.69 -15.65 -9.96
N LEU A 252 12.64 -14.36 -10.31
CA LEU A 252 12.45 -13.27 -9.34
C LEU A 252 11.09 -13.36 -8.66
N ASN A 253 10.02 -13.54 -9.43
CA ASN A 253 8.67 -13.64 -8.89
C ASN A 253 8.46 -14.90 -8.04
N GLU A 254 9.05 -16.02 -8.42
CA GLU A 254 9.06 -17.26 -7.61
C GLU A 254 9.66 -17.01 -6.23
N ASN A 255 10.68 -16.14 -6.16
CA ASN A 255 11.30 -15.72 -4.91
C ASN A 255 10.65 -14.45 -4.31
N GLN A 256 9.41 -14.12 -4.70
CA GLN A 256 8.65 -12.98 -4.14
C GLN A 256 9.37 -11.63 -4.28
N ILE A 257 10.07 -11.44 -5.39
CA ILE A 257 10.69 -10.18 -5.77
C ILE A 257 9.94 -9.64 -6.99
N THR A 258 9.35 -8.46 -6.85
CA THR A 258 8.70 -7.75 -7.95
C THR A 258 9.75 -7.11 -8.85
N THR A 259 9.60 -7.26 -10.15
CA THR A 259 10.52 -6.76 -11.17
C THR A 259 9.77 -5.96 -12.25
N VAL A 260 10.46 -5.65 -13.34
CA VAL A 260 9.90 -4.98 -14.52
C VAL A 260 10.22 -5.80 -15.75
N ILE A 261 9.25 -5.96 -16.63
CA ILE A 261 9.40 -6.62 -17.92
C ILE A 261 9.22 -5.64 -19.07
N MET A 262 9.79 -5.98 -20.24
CA MET A 262 9.55 -5.26 -21.49
C MET A 262 8.50 -6.00 -22.32
N ASP A 263 7.24 -5.57 -22.20
CA ASP A 263 6.13 -6.04 -23.01
C ASP A 263 5.27 -4.85 -23.45
N GLN A 264 5.40 -4.46 -24.72
CA GLN A 264 4.78 -3.25 -25.29
C GLN A 264 5.04 -1.98 -24.44
N GLY A 265 6.24 -1.88 -23.88
CA GLY A 265 6.71 -0.89 -22.91
C GLY A 265 7.04 -1.55 -21.59
N LEU A 266 7.68 -0.78 -20.70
CA LEU A 266 8.04 -1.29 -19.38
C LEU A 266 6.80 -1.47 -18.51
N ARG A 267 6.65 -2.65 -17.89
CA ARG A 267 5.55 -3.01 -16.99
C ARG A 267 6.05 -3.59 -15.68
N MET A 268 5.41 -3.21 -14.59
CA MET A 268 5.63 -3.88 -13.31
C MET A 268 5.26 -5.36 -13.43
N TRP A 269 6.06 -6.25 -12.81
CA TRP A 269 5.85 -7.70 -12.87
C TRP A 269 6.11 -8.36 -11.53
N GLY A 270 5.03 -8.67 -10.83
CA GLY A 270 5.01 -9.24 -9.48
C GLY A 270 3.88 -8.65 -8.64
N ASN A 271 3.42 -9.42 -7.65
CA ASN A 271 2.30 -9.06 -6.78
C ASN A 271 2.35 -9.75 -5.41
N LEU A 272 3.50 -10.32 -5.08
CA LEU A 272 3.68 -11.06 -3.83
C LEU A 272 4.39 -10.21 -2.79
N SER A 273 3.97 -10.37 -1.55
CA SER A 273 4.68 -9.88 -0.37
C SER A 273 5.74 -10.87 0.09
N CYS A 274 6.59 -10.47 1.02
CA CYS A 274 7.59 -11.34 1.63
C CYS A 274 7.02 -12.33 2.66
N SER A 275 5.72 -12.59 2.64
CA SER A 275 5.09 -13.53 3.58
C SER A 275 5.48 -14.97 3.29
N ASP A 276 5.83 -15.71 4.35
CA ASP A 276 6.03 -17.14 4.30
C ASP A 276 4.69 -17.92 4.43
N ASP A 277 3.62 -17.26 4.91
CA ASP A 277 2.27 -17.84 4.97
C ASP A 277 1.57 -17.68 3.62
N PRO A 278 1.19 -18.79 2.94
CA PRO A 278 0.51 -18.76 1.65
C PRO A 278 -0.78 -17.92 1.61
N LYS A 279 -1.49 -17.80 2.73
CA LYS A 279 -2.71 -16.97 2.83
C LYS A 279 -2.43 -15.48 2.65
N TRP A 280 -1.23 -15.04 3.01
CA TRP A 280 -0.84 -13.63 3.03
C TRP A 280 0.23 -13.27 2.00
N GLN A 281 0.53 -14.18 1.05
CA GLN A 281 1.50 -13.91 0.00
C GLN A 281 1.04 -12.82 -0.97
N PHE A 282 -0.24 -12.80 -1.35
CA PHE A 282 -0.74 -11.72 -2.20
C PHE A 282 -0.82 -10.39 -1.43
N ASN A 283 -0.18 -9.37 -1.96
CA ASN A 283 -0.26 -8.01 -1.41
C ASN A 283 -1.72 -7.52 -1.28
N SER A 284 -2.57 -7.85 -2.26
CA SER A 284 -4.00 -7.50 -2.24
C SER A 284 -4.74 -8.09 -1.04
N HIS A 285 -4.44 -9.34 -0.64
CA HIS A 285 -5.09 -9.98 0.51
C HIS A 285 -4.76 -9.25 1.82
N VAL A 286 -3.50 -8.88 2.00
CA VAL A 286 -3.05 -8.11 3.18
C VAL A 286 -3.72 -6.76 3.20
N ARG A 287 -3.79 -6.07 2.06
CA ARG A 287 -4.41 -4.75 1.95
C ARG A 287 -5.91 -4.80 2.20
N VAL A 288 -6.63 -5.81 1.66
CA VAL A 288 -8.06 -5.98 1.94
C VAL A 288 -8.29 -6.14 3.45
N ASN A 289 -7.54 -7.02 4.12
CA ASN A 289 -7.64 -7.18 5.56
C ASN A 289 -7.41 -5.87 6.33
N ASP A 290 -6.34 -5.16 6.00
CA ASP A 290 -5.95 -3.94 6.71
C ASP A 290 -6.97 -2.81 6.49
N MET A 291 -7.50 -2.68 5.27
CA MET A 291 -8.49 -1.65 4.92
C MET A 291 -9.85 -1.94 5.57
N VAL A 292 -10.29 -3.20 5.60
CA VAL A 292 -11.52 -3.61 6.27
C VAL A 292 -11.44 -3.36 7.78
N LEU A 293 -10.33 -3.74 8.43
CA LEU A 293 -10.11 -3.45 9.85
C LEU A 293 -10.17 -1.94 10.15
N ASP A 294 -9.63 -1.12 9.25
CA ASP A 294 -9.67 0.34 9.42
C ASP A 294 -11.07 0.92 9.17
N MET A 295 -11.80 0.41 8.17
CA MET A 295 -13.20 0.75 7.92
C MET A 295 -14.05 0.48 9.17
N ILE A 296 -13.93 -0.70 9.75
CA ILE A 296 -14.63 -1.09 10.98
C ILE A 296 -14.22 -0.19 12.15
N THR A 297 -12.90 0.02 12.35
CA THR A 297 -12.38 0.86 13.43
C THR A 297 -12.89 2.30 13.36
N ILE A 298 -12.98 2.85 12.15
CA ILE A 298 -13.48 4.23 11.91
C ILE A 298 -15.00 4.25 12.01
N GLY A 299 -15.67 3.29 11.41
CA GLY A 299 -17.13 3.20 11.39
C GLY A 299 -17.75 2.99 12.77
N LEU A 300 -17.08 2.28 13.66
CA LEU A 300 -17.54 2.03 15.03
C LEU A 300 -17.16 3.12 16.05
N LYS A 301 -16.62 4.27 15.64
CA LYS A 301 -16.32 5.37 16.58
C LYS A 301 -17.54 5.82 17.38
N TRP A 302 -18.72 5.75 16.80
CA TRP A 302 -19.99 6.10 17.46
C TRP A 302 -20.38 5.14 18.58
N ALA A 303 -19.89 3.90 18.55
CA ALA A 303 -20.21 2.85 19.51
C ALA A 303 -19.39 2.98 20.82
N ARG A 304 -18.32 3.78 20.82
CA ARG A 304 -17.46 3.98 21.99
C ARG A 304 -18.23 4.63 23.13
N ASP A 305 -17.96 4.20 24.36
CA ASP A 305 -18.54 4.70 25.60
C ASP A 305 -20.08 4.58 25.68
N ARG A 306 -20.68 3.75 24.85
CA ARG A 306 -22.12 3.43 24.92
C ARG A 306 -22.38 2.22 25.80
N LYS A 307 -23.58 2.16 26.35
CA LYS A 307 -24.05 0.99 27.11
C LYS A 307 -24.21 -0.20 26.17
N ILE A 308 -23.67 -1.35 26.58
CA ILE A 308 -23.82 -2.60 25.83
C ILE A 308 -25.20 -3.19 26.16
N LEU A 309 -26.17 -2.89 25.31
CA LEU A 309 -27.53 -3.43 25.33
C LEU A 309 -27.72 -4.38 24.13
N ARG A 310 -28.80 -5.15 24.12
CA ARG A 310 -29.12 -6.00 22.99
C ARG A 310 -29.19 -5.24 21.67
N THR A 311 -29.86 -4.08 21.66
CA THR A 311 -29.94 -3.21 20.48
C THR A 311 -28.59 -2.68 20.03
N PHE A 312 -27.67 -2.38 20.98
CA PHE A 312 -26.31 -1.98 20.68
C PHE A 312 -25.55 -3.08 19.92
N VAL A 313 -25.68 -4.34 20.37
CA VAL A 313 -25.02 -5.49 19.71
C VAL A 313 -25.58 -5.68 18.30
N GLU A 314 -26.92 -5.64 18.15
CA GLU A 314 -27.61 -5.74 16.87
C GLU A 314 -27.15 -4.62 15.91
N ASP A 315 -27.14 -3.35 16.35
CA ASP A 315 -26.72 -2.19 15.57
C ASP A 315 -25.25 -2.27 15.12
N VAL A 316 -24.35 -2.75 16.01
CA VAL A 316 -22.92 -2.90 15.68
C VAL A 316 -22.72 -3.99 14.64
N VAL A 317 -23.30 -5.18 14.83
CA VAL A 317 -23.19 -6.30 13.88
C VAL A 317 -23.75 -5.89 12.52
N GLU A 318 -24.93 -5.29 12.48
CA GLU A 318 -25.58 -4.85 11.24
C GLU A 318 -24.77 -3.75 10.53
N SER A 319 -24.22 -2.78 11.27
CA SER A 319 -23.38 -1.73 10.69
C SER A 319 -22.14 -2.33 10.04
N VAL A 320 -21.47 -3.28 10.70
CA VAL A 320 -20.28 -3.93 10.16
C VAL A 320 -20.65 -4.78 8.94
N GLN A 321 -21.72 -5.59 9.02
CA GLN A 321 -22.18 -6.41 7.89
C GLN A 321 -22.48 -5.56 6.66
N ASN A 322 -23.17 -4.43 6.82
CA ASN A 322 -23.46 -3.52 5.70
C ASN A 322 -22.20 -2.90 5.10
N GLY A 323 -21.19 -2.60 5.93
CA GLY A 323 -19.88 -2.18 5.44
C GLY A 323 -19.19 -3.26 4.61
N LEU A 324 -19.17 -4.50 5.12
CA LEU A 324 -18.60 -5.65 4.42
C LEU A 324 -19.33 -5.94 3.11
N ASP A 325 -20.68 -5.89 3.10
CA ASP A 325 -21.48 -6.05 1.89
C ASP A 325 -21.19 -4.96 0.85
N GLY A 326 -20.83 -3.75 1.31
CA GLY A 326 -20.34 -2.67 0.45
C GLY A 326 -19.07 -3.05 -0.29
N GLU A 327 -18.10 -3.62 0.42
CA GLU A 327 -16.82 -4.06 -0.15
C GLU A 327 -16.98 -5.29 -1.07
N VAL A 328 -17.93 -6.19 -0.76
CA VAL A 328 -18.31 -7.30 -1.65
C VAL A 328 -18.90 -6.76 -2.96
N ARG A 329 -19.84 -5.80 -2.88
CA ARG A 329 -20.42 -5.16 -4.08
C ARG A 329 -19.37 -4.39 -4.91
N ALA A 330 -18.37 -3.81 -4.26
CA ALA A 330 -17.25 -3.15 -4.92
C ALA A 330 -16.25 -4.13 -5.57
N GLY A 331 -16.39 -5.45 -5.32
CA GLY A 331 -15.53 -6.49 -5.89
C GLY A 331 -14.21 -6.69 -5.13
N HIS A 332 -14.06 -6.12 -3.94
CA HIS A 332 -12.87 -6.30 -3.11
C HIS A 332 -12.86 -7.62 -2.34
N MET A 333 -14.02 -8.29 -2.24
CA MET A 333 -14.19 -9.60 -1.60
C MET A 333 -15.25 -10.42 -2.34
N TYR A 334 -15.11 -11.75 -2.30
CA TYR A 334 -16.16 -12.67 -2.78
C TYR A 334 -17.34 -12.76 -1.81
N GLY A 335 -17.06 -12.64 -0.51
CA GLY A 335 -18.06 -12.70 0.55
C GLY A 335 -17.43 -12.37 1.89
N ALA A 336 -18.27 -11.95 2.84
CA ALA A 336 -17.89 -11.67 4.21
C ALA A 336 -19.10 -11.78 5.13
N LYS A 337 -18.88 -12.12 6.40
CA LYS A 337 -19.91 -12.21 7.42
C LYS A 337 -19.39 -11.69 8.75
N ALA A 338 -20.22 -10.90 9.44
CA ALA A 338 -19.95 -10.42 10.79
C ALA A 338 -20.92 -11.06 11.79
N TRP A 339 -20.44 -11.36 13.00
CA TRP A 339 -21.27 -11.88 14.09
C TRP A 339 -20.68 -11.54 15.45
N ALA A 340 -21.53 -11.60 16.48
CA ALA A 340 -21.09 -11.60 17.88
C ALA A 340 -21.23 -13.02 18.43
N ASP A 341 -20.09 -13.64 18.77
CA ASP A 341 -20.09 -15.00 19.33
C ASP A 341 -20.50 -14.94 20.82
N PRO A 342 -21.58 -15.64 21.23
CA PRO A 342 -21.98 -15.69 22.65
C PRO A 342 -20.90 -16.24 23.58
N ASP A 343 -20.07 -17.17 23.11
CA ASP A 343 -19.03 -17.79 23.91
C ASP A 343 -17.87 -16.82 24.22
N LEU A 344 -17.61 -15.86 23.33
CA LEU A 344 -16.64 -14.77 23.52
C LEU A 344 -17.21 -13.58 24.29
N ASN A 345 -18.54 -13.51 24.43
CA ASN A 345 -19.30 -12.44 25.08
C ASN A 345 -20.07 -12.92 26.33
N PRO A 346 -19.42 -13.63 27.28
CA PRO A 346 -20.08 -14.04 28.51
C PRO A 346 -20.50 -12.84 29.37
N PRO A 347 -21.46 -13.00 30.28
CA PRO A 347 -21.97 -11.90 31.11
C PRO A 347 -20.89 -11.11 31.84
N GLU A 348 -19.84 -11.77 32.32
CA GLU A 348 -18.71 -11.16 33.03
C GLU A 348 -17.94 -10.19 32.11
N SER A 349 -17.74 -10.55 30.85
CA SER A 349 -17.08 -9.73 29.84
C SER A 349 -17.91 -8.47 29.54
N ILE A 350 -19.21 -8.65 29.35
CA ILE A 350 -20.14 -7.54 29.06
C ILE A 350 -20.23 -6.57 30.24
N ILE A 351 -20.30 -7.07 31.48
CA ILE A 351 -20.33 -6.24 32.70
C ILE A 351 -18.99 -5.48 32.86
N ALA A 352 -17.88 -6.10 32.46
CA ALA A 352 -16.57 -5.45 32.45
C ALA A 352 -16.41 -4.42 31.30
N GLY A 353 -17.40 -4.25 30.44
CA GLY A 353 -17.39 -3.28 29.34
C GLY A 353 -16.70 -3.78 28.07
N ASN A 354 -16.44 -5.09 27.94
CA ASN A 354 -15.82 -5.68 26.78
C ASN A 354 -16.88 -6.32 25.87
N PHE A 355 -16.83 -6.00 24.61
CA PHE A 355 -17.66 -6.61 23.55
C PHE A 355 -16.76 -7.08 22.40
N TYR A 356 -16.90 -8.35 22.03
CA TYR A 356 -16.16 -9.01 20.97
C TYR A 356 -17.04 -9.21 19.75
N LEU A 357 -16.53 -8.73 18.60
CA LEU A 357 -17.16 -8.89 17.29
C LEU A 357 -16.18 -9.63 16.38
N ASP A 358 -16.66 -10.67 15.74
CA ASP A 358 -15.91 -11.44 14.76
C ASP A 358 -16.44 -11.16 13.36
N TYR A 359 -15.56 -11.32 12.37
CA TYR A 359 -15.94 -11.38 10.96
C TYR A 359 -15.01 -12.31 10.19
N ASP A 360 -15.53 -12.91 9.15
CA ASP A 360 -14.77 -13.62 8.13
C ASP A 360 -14.86 -12.92 6.78
N PHE A 361 -13.94 -13.21 5.89
CA PHE A 361 -13.97 -12.70 4.52
C PHE A 361 -13.09 -13.54 3.60
N THR A 362 -13.39 -13.50 2.30
CA THR A 362 -12.59 -14.15 1.26
C THR A 362 -12.21 -13.13 0.20
N PRO A 363 -10.92 -12.71 0.11
CA PRO A 363 -10.46 -11.80 -0.93
C PRO A 363 -10.32 -12.54 -2.27
N PRO A 364 -10.48 -11.87 -3.42
CA PRO A 364 -10.24 -12.45 -4.73
C PRO A 364 -8.76 -12.78 -4.94
N GLY A 365 -8.48 -13.97 -5.50
CA GLY A 365 -7.15 -14.31 -6.00
C GLY A 365 -6.78 -13.47 -7.20
N ILE A 366 -5.50 -13.15 -7.35
CA ILE A 366 -4.96 -12.47 -8.53
C ILE A 366 -4.57 -13.54 -9.56
N ALA A 367 -5.04 -13.40 -10.79
CA ALA A 367 -4.69 -14.34 -11.87
C ALA A 367 -3.20 -14.21 -12.23
N GLN A 368 -2.38 -15.14 -11.73
CA GLN A 368 -0.95 -15.23 -12.05
C GLN A 368 -0.68 -16.16 -13.24
N ALA A 369 -1.51 -17.21 -13.40
CA ALA A 369 -1.37 -18.18 -14.50
C ALA A 369 -2.72 -18.43 -15.15
N ILE A 370 -2.75 -18.39 -16.47
CA ILE A 370 -3.91 -18.75 -17.29
C ILE A 370 -3.50 -19.92 -18.17
N HIS A 371 -4.11 -21.09 -17.96
CA HIS A 371 -3.82 -22.29 -18.73
C HIS A 371 -4.78 -22.37 -19.92
N VAL A 372 -4.23 -22.41 -21.13
CA VAL A 372 -5.01 -22.53 -22.37
C VAL A 372 -4.65 -23.87 -23.03
N THR A 373 -5.67 -24.68 -23.31
CA THR A 373 -5.51 -25.95 -24.03
C THR A 373 -6.10 -25.81 -25.43
N SER A 374 -5.30 -26.07 -26.44
CA SER A 374 -5.77 -26.12 -27.83
C SER A 374 -6.17 -27.56 -28.20
N HIS A 375 -7.38 -27.70 -28.74
CA HIS A 375 -7.87 -28.97 -29.26
C HIS A 375 -7.99 -28.86 -30.78
N PHE A 376 -7.21 -29.67 -31.49
CA PHE A 376 -7.38 -29.84 -32.94
C PHE A 376 -8.54 -30.77 -33.21
N THR A 377 -9.50 -30.36 -34.03
CA THR A 377 -10.64 -31.16 -34.50
C THR A 377 -10.82 -31.06 -36.00
N ASN A 378 -11.34 -32.13 -36.58
CA ASN A 378 -11.75 -32.16 -38.01
C ASN A 378 -13.22 -31.78 -38.20
N ASP A 379 -13.96 -31.52 -37.15
CA ASP A 379 -15.43 -31.34 -37.18
C ASP A 379 -15.89 -30.16 -38.04
N TYR A 380 -15.04 -29.20 -38.31
CA TYR A 380 -15.33 -28.03 -39.13
C TYR A 380 -14.99 -28.21 -40.62
N ALA A 381 -14.43 -29.38 -41.02
CA ALA A 381 -14.08 -29.63 -42.42
C ALA A 381 -15.27 -29.72 -43.35
N ASP A 382 -16.47 -30.00 -42.85
CA ASP A 382 -17.72 -30.05 -43.59
C ASP A 382 -18.13 -28.73 -44.29
N VAL A 383 -17.52 -27.61 -43.85
CA VAL A 383 -17.75 -26.27 -44.47
C VAL A 383 -17.32 -26.23 -45.92
N ILE A 384 -16.42 -27.12 -46.35
CA ILE A 384 -15.91 -27.17 -47.74
C ILE A 384 -17.01 -27.63 -48.73
N PHE A 385 -18.03 -28.33 -48.22
CA PHE A 385 -19.08 -28.93 -49.05
C PHE A 385 -20.46 -28.26 -48.84
N LYS A 386 -20.53 -27.22 -48.04
CA LYS A 386 -21.70 -26.34 -47.83
C LYS A 386 -21.53 -25.04 -48.62
#